data_e8cb06e83857aa27457a8b1d47194487
#
_entry.id   e8cb06e83857aa27457a8b1d47194487
#
_cell.length_a   1.000
_cell.length_b   1.000
_cell.length_c   1.000
_cell.angle_alpha   90.00
_cell.angle_beta   90.00
_cell.angle_gamma   90.00
#
_symmetry.space_group_name_H-M   'P 1'
#
loop_
_entity.id
_entity.type
_entity.pdbx_description
1 polymer ?
#
loop_
_entity_poly.entity_id
_entity_poly.type
_entity_poly.pdbx_seq_one_letter_code
_entity_poly.pdbx_strand_id
1 'polypeptide(L)'
;TMNWDVFNVFEPRNYAAFTVIGGWSISPDQICIGATRLLYPFFAGLLISRVNKLIKVKAGFWWCSLLIAVILVMPRIGGMDNMWMNGIYESIMILLIFPLIVSMGAGSSVSGRSVSVCKFFGEISYPLYITHYPIVYLQVAWASNHPNASLGAGIFVSVSAFILSVLVAYACLKLYDIPVREWLKRHWLMK
;
A
#
# COMPACT_ATOMS: atom_id res chain seq x y z
N THR A 1 -2.70 6.84 13.66
CA THR A 1 -3.45 7.94 14.31
C THR A 1 -2.75 8.27 15.59
N MET A 2 -2.19 9.48 15.64
CA MET A 2 -1.72 10.06 16.89
C MET A 2 -2.84 9.89 17.91
N ASN A 3 -2.49 9.66 19.16
CA ASN A 3 -3.43 9.50 20.27
C ASN A 3 -4.23 10.81 20.53
N TRP A 4 -4.78 11.38 19.47
CA TRP A 4 -5.61 12.58 19.51
C TRP A 4 -7.07 12.15 19.63
N ASP A 5 -7.34 11.43 20.70
CA ASP A 5 -8.70 11.12 21.09
C ASP A 5 -9.26 12.31 21.87
N VAL A 6 -9.52 13.39 21.13
CA VAL A 6 -10.12 14.61 21.68
C VAL A 6 -11.50 14.33 22.31
N PHE A 7 -12.13 13.22 21.92
CA PHE A 7 -13.49 12.86 22.36
C PHE A 7 -13.51 11.62 23.25
N ASN A 8 -12.36 11.03 23.58
CA ASN A 8 -12.25 9.80 24.39
C ASN A 8 -13.12 8.63 23.86
N VAL A 9 -13.29 8.56 22.53
CA VAL A 9 -14.16 7.59 21.86
C VAL A 9 -13.42 6.28 21.53
N PHE A 10 -12.08 6.30 21.58
CA PHE A 10 -11.28 5.18 21.11
C PHE A 10 -10.55 4.50 22.27
N GLU A 11 -10.63 3.18 22.32
CA GLU A 11 -9.79 2.42 23.23
C GLU A 11 -8.30 2.61 22.90
N PRO A 12 -7.42 2.75 23.91
CA PRO A 12 -6.00 2.98 23.69
C PRO A 12 -5.37 1.79 22.98
N ARG A 13 -4.95 2.00 21.73
CA ARG A 13 -4.23 1.03 20.91
C ARG A 13 -2.74 1.09 21.20
N ASN A 14 -2.33 0.60 22.37
CA ASN A 14 -0.94 0.70 22.85
C ASN A 14 0.09 0.12 21.85
N TYR A 15 -0.25 -0.92 21.11
CA TYR A 15 0.61 -1.54 20.10
C TYR A 15 0.70 -0.74 18.78
N ALA A 16 -0.24 0.16 18.54
CA ALA A 16 -0.31 1.00 17.34
C ALA A 16 -0.22 2.50 17.65
N ALA A 17 0.25 2.83 18.86
CA ALA A 17 0.48 4.22 19.24
C ALA A 17 1.50 4.87 18.31
N PHE A 18 1.19 6.09 17.85
CA PHE A 18 2.05 6.88 16.95
C PHE A 18 2.45 6.20 15.64
N THR A 19 1.67 5.21 15.15
CA THR A 19 1.81 4.68 13.81
C THR A 19 0.51 4.80 13.03
N VAL A 20 0.63 5.17 11.76
CA VAL A 20 -0.49 5.23 10.81
C VAL A 20 -0.65 3.90 10.08
N ILE A 21 0.39 3.04 10.13
CA ILE A 21 0.41 1.71 9.55
C ILE A 21 -0.33 0.74 10.46
N GLY A 22 -1.08 -0.18 9.90
CA GLY A 22 -1.78 -1.24 10.62
C GLY A 22 -3.21 -1.42 10.17
N GLY A 23 -3.78 -2.59 10.47
CA GLY A 23 -5.16 -2.93 10.17
C GLY A 23 -6.15 -2.16 11.06
N TRP A 24 -7.41 -2.17 10.65
CA TRP A 24 -8.55 -1.74 11.44
C TRP A 24 -9.66 -2.80 11.33
N SER A 25 -10.51 -2.89 12.33
CA SER A 25 -11.67 -3.78 12.32
C SER A 25 -12.95 -2.97 12.08
N ILE A 26 -14.00 -3.67 11.61
CA ILE A 26 -15.32 -3.07 11.44
C ILE A 26 -16.02 -3.06 12.80
N SER A 27 -15.47 -2.29 13.72
CA SER A 27 -16.05 -2.01 15.03
C SER A 27 -16.42 -0.53 15.11
N PRO A 28 -17.42 -0.13 15.89
CA PRO A 28 -17.89 1.25 15.96
C PRO A 28 -16.79 2.26 16.30
N ASP A 29 -15.84 1.87 17.15
CA ASP A 29 -14.67 2.64 17.59
C ASP A 29 -13.62 2.81 16.49
N GLN A 30 -13.54 1.89 15.52
CA GLN A 30 -12.52 1.90 14.47
C GLN A 30 -13.02 2.36 13.10
N ILE A 31 -14.32 2.48 12.92
CA ILE A 31 -14.93 2.89 11.64
C ILE A 31 -14.43 4.28 11.19
N CYS A 32 -14.28 5.21 12.13
CA CYS A 32 -13.76 6.55 11.84
C CYS A 32 -12.31 6.51 11.34
N ILE A 33 -11.50 5.58 11.87
CA ILE A 33 -10.11 5.38 11.43
C ILE A 33 -10.11 4.87 9.98
N GLY A 34 -10.93 3.87 9.68
CA GLY A 34 -11.09 3.35 8.33
C GLY A 34 -11.60 4.42 7.34
N ALA A 35 -12.60 5.18 7.73
CA ALA A 35 -13.14 6.27 6.92
C ALA A 35 -12.07 7.33 6.60
N THR A 36 -11.32 7.78 7.60
CA THR A 36 -10.25 8.78 7.41
C THR A 36 -9.16 8.26 6.46
N ARG A 37 -8.77 7.00 6.62
CA ARG A 37 -7.76 6.35 5.76
C ARG A 37 -8.22 6.15 4.33
N LEU A 38 -9.53 6.01 4.11
CA LEU A 38 -10.11 5.89 2.78
C LEU A 38 -10.33 7.26 2.12
N LEU A 39 -10.96 8.18 2.84
CA LEU A 39 -11.42 9.46 2.29
C LEU A 39 -10.25 10.34 1.86
N TYR A 40 -9.20 10.44 2.68
CA TYR A 40 -8.08 11.30 2.36
C TYR A 40 -7.38 10.92 1.04
N PRO A 41 -6.87 9.69 0.82
CA PRO A 41 -6.20 9.34 -0.43
C PRO A 41 -7.16 9.37 -1.63
N PHE A 42 -8.44 9.07 -1.42
CA PHE A 42 -9.46 9.17 -2.46
C PHE A 42 -9.65 10.62 -2.94
N PHE A 43 -9.87 11.56 -2.02
CA PHE A 43 -10.03 12.97 -2.38
C PHE A 43 -8.75 13.60 -2.89
N ALA A 44 -7.59 13.22 -2.35
CA ALA A 44 -6.29 13.66 -2.86
C ALA A 44 -6.09 13.21 -4.31
N GLY A 45 -6.40 11.97 -4.64
CA GLY A 45 -6.36 11.44 -6.00
C GLY A 45 -7.33 12.17 -6.94
N LEU A 46 -8.55 12.44 -6.47
CA LEU A 46 -9.55 13.19 -7.23
C LEU A 46 -9.10 14.63 -7.52
N LEU A 47 -8.51 15.30 -6.53
CA LEU A 47 -7.97 16.66 -6.69
C LEU A 47 -6.82 16.68 -7.69
N ILE A 48 -5.87 15.76 -7.59
CA ILE A 48 -4.75 15.64 -8.53
C ILE A 48 -5.28 15.45 -9.96
N SER A 49 -6.27 14.59 -10.13
CA SER A 49 -6.91 14.34 -11.43
C SER A 49 -7.62 15.58 -11.99
N ARG A 50 -8.31 16.35 -11.14
CA ARG A 50 -9.03 17.57 -11.58
C ARG A 50 -8.14 18.77 -11.89
N VAL A 51 -7.12 18.98 -11.06
CA VAL A 51 -6.21 20.13 -11.22
C VAL A 51 -5.38 20.00 -12.51
N ASN A 52 -5.14 18.80 -12.98
CA ASN A 52 -4.43 18.45 -14.22
C ASN A 52 -3.03 19.11 -14.35
N LYS A 53 -2.47 19.65 -13.25
CA LYS A 53 -1.12 20.18 -13.15
C LYS A 53 -0.19 19.11 -12.62
N LEU A 54 0.05 18.10 -13.47
CA LEU A 54 0.92 16.98 -13.11
C LEU A 54 2.40 17.38 -13.20
N ILE A 55 3.20 16.86 -12.29
CA ILE A 55 4.64 17.10 -12.25
C ILE A 55 5.30 16.23 -13.32
N LYS A 56 5.81 16.85 -14.38
CA LYS A 56 6.46 16.14 -15.48
C LYS A 56 7.93 15.89 -15.16
N VAL A 57 8.29 14.62 -14.98
CA VAL A 57 9.67 14.19 -14.70
C VAL A 57 10.10 13.14 -15.72
N LYS A 58 11.31 13.30 -16.26
CA LYS A 58 11.92 12.26 -17.11
C LYS A 58 12.22 11.04 -16.24
N ALA A 59 11.92 9.85 -16.77
CA ALA A 59 12.08 8.58 -16.05
C ALA A 59 11.32 8.50 -14.70
N GLY A 60 10.15 9.15 -14.60
CA GLY A 60 9.38 9.27 -13.35
C GLY A 60 9.04 7.94 -12.70
N PHE A 61 8.80 6.88 -13.47
CA PHE A 61 8.60 5.54 -12.93
C PHE A 61 9.76 5.11 -12.00
N TRP A 62 10.99 5.26 -12.46
CA TRP A 62 12.17 4.85 -11.69
C TRP A 62 12.39 5.73 -10.46
N TRP A 63 12.20 7.05 -10.61
CA TRP A 63 12.28 7.98 -9.48
C TRP A 63 11.21 7.73 -8.43
N CYS A 64 9.96 7.53 -8.84
CA CYS A 64 8.88 7.19 -7.91
C CYS A 64 9.16 5.86 -7.20
N SER A 65 9.62 4.84 -7.92
CA SER A 65 9.96 3.54 -7.33
C SER A 65 11.10 3.66 -6.32
N LEU A 66 12.13 4.43 -6.63
CA LEU A 66 13.25 4.68 -5.72
C LEU A 66 12.79 5.42 -4.47
N LEU A 67 12.01 6.49 -4.63
CA LEU A 67 11.48 7.26 -3.49
C LEU A 67 10.61 6.40 -2.58
N ILE A 68 9.71 5.59 -3.15
CA ILE A 68 8.88 4.66 -2.37
C ILE A 68 9.77 3.66 -1.64
N ALA A 69 10.77 3.07 -2.30
CA ALA A 69 11.68 2.12 -1.68
C ALA A 69 12.44 2.76 -0.50
N VAL A 70 12.96 3.97 -0.67
CA VAL A 70 13.67 4.71 0.39
C VAL A 70 12.73 4.98 1.58
N ILE A 71 11.50 5.43 1.33
CA ILE A 71 10.51 5.71 2.39
C ILE A 71 10.16 4.44 3.16
N LEU A 72 9.98 3.30 2.46
CA LEU A 72 9.59 2.03 3.10
C LEU A 72 10.74 1.36 3.87
N VAL A 73 11.99 1.60 3.47
CA VAL A 73 13.18 1.03 4.16
C VAL A 73 13.56 1.85 5.39
N MET A 74 13.07 3.09 5.52
CA MET A 74 13.38 3.91 6.69
C MET A 74 12.95 3.22 7.99
N PRO A 75 13.88 3.07 8.96
CA PRO A 75 13.54 2.52 10.27
C PRO A 75 12.63 3.49 11.05
N ARG A 76 11.98 3.00 12.09
CA ARG A 76 11.20 3.86 12.99
C ARG A 76 12.06 4.98 13.56
N ILE A 77 11.57 6.22 13.40
CA ILE A 77 12.26 7.42 13.83
C ILE A 77 11.92 7.67 15.32
N GLY A 78 12.92 8.04 16.11
CA GLY A 78 12.75 8.43 17.51
C GLY A 78 12.86 7.29 18.53
N GLY A 79 12.99 6.04 18.09
CA GLY A 79 13.11 4.89 19.01
C GLY A 79 11.90 4.71 19.91
N MET A 80 12.09 4.08 21.09
CA MET A 80 11.03 3.84 22.07
C MET A 80 10.68 5.09 22.88
N ASP A 81 11.63 5.99 23.06
CA ASP A 81 11.46 7.18 23.91
C ASP A 81 10.73 8.33 23.21
N ASN A 82 10.84 8.41 21.90
CA ASN A 82 10.26 9.49 21.10
C ASN A 82 9.37 8.95 19.96
N MET A 83 8.48 8.03 20.25
CA MET A 83 7.58 7.41 19.25
C MET A 83 6.70 8.42 18.49
N TRP A 84 6.40 9.58 19.07
CA TRP A 84 5.65 10.65 18.42
C TRP A 84 6.34 11.19 17.15
N MET A 85 7.68 11.14 17.10
CA MET A 85 8.46 11.55 15.91
C MET A 85 8.14 10.64 14.71
N ASN A 86 7.98 9.34 14.95
CA ASN A 86 7.54 8.40 13.90
C ASN A 86 6.14 8.74 13.40
N GLY A 87 5.22 9.11 14.30
CA GLY A 87 3.87 9.55 13.91
C GLY A 87 3.87 10.79 13.02
N ILE A 88 4.73 11.77 13.31
CA ILE A 88 4.91 12.94 12.44
C ILE A 88 5.49 12.53 11.08
N TYR A 89 6.55 11.72 11.07
CA TYR A 89 7.16 11.22 9.84
C TYR A 89 6.13 10.54 8.94
N GLU A 90 5.42 9.55 9.46
CA GLU A 90 4.39 8.83 8.70
C GLU A 90 3.27 9.76 8.20
N SER A 91 2.86 10.73 9.02
CA SER A 91 1.84 11.72 8.63
C SER A 91 2.31 12.59 7.47
N ILE A 92 3.54 13.09 7.50
CA ILE A 92 4.12 13.87 6.40
C ILE A 92 4.22 13.02 5.14
N MET A 93 4.67 11.77 5.25
CA MET A 93 4.77 10.86 4.11
C MET A 93 3.41 10.63 3.45
N ILE A 94 2.36 10.37 4.25
CA ILE A 94 1.03 10.08 3.73
C ILE A 94 0.34 11.34 3.19
N LEU A 95 0.42 12.46 3.92
CA LEU A 95 -0.32 13.67 3.58
C LEU A 95 0.31 14.49 2.45
N LEU A 96 1.63 14.44 2.32
CA LEU A 96 2.35 15.30 1.37
C LEU A 96 3.15 14.48 0.34
N ILE A 97 4.00 13.57 0.81
CA ILE A 97 4.98 12.93 -0.07
C ILE A 97 4.33 11.93 -1.02
N PHE A 98 3.44 11.06 -0.55
CA PHE A 98 2.75 10.11 -1.44
C PHE A 98 1.88 10.80 -2.50
N PRO A 99 1.07 11.83 -2.22
CA PRO A 99 0.38 12.59 -3.26
C PRO A 99 1.32 13.23 -4.29
N LEU A 100 2.48 13.74 -3.86
CA LEU A 100 3.50 14.25 -4.78
C LEU A 100 4.08 13.15 -5.67
N ILE A 101 4.42 11.99 -5.11
CA ILE A 101 4.91 10.83 -5.88
C ILE A 101 3.85 10.39 -6.90
N VAL A 102 2.57 10.32 -6.51
CA VAL A 102 1.47 9.99 -7.43
C VAL A 102 1.36 11.01 -8.55
N SER A 103 1.45 12.31 -8.24
CA SER A 103 1.43 13.38 -9.24
C SER A 103 2.62 13.30 -10.22
N MET A 104 3.82 12.98 -9.70
CA MET A 104 5.01 12.74 -10.53
C MET A 104 4.85 11.50 -11.42
N GLY A 105 4.36 10.41 -10.87
CA GLY A 105 4.11 9.17 -11.62
C GLY A 105 3.09 9.37 -12.73
N ALA A 106 1.96 10.01 -12.42
CA ALA A 106 0.89 10.30 -13.37
C ALA A 106 1.31 11.32 -14.47
N GLY A 107 2.21 12.26 -14.14
CA GLY A 107 2.72 13.25 -15.07
C GLY A 107 3.87 12.77 -15.96
N SER A 108 4.40 11.58 -15.71
CA SER A 108 5.57 11.06 -16.41
C SER A 108 5.20 10.23 -17.62
N SER A 109 5.92 10.41 -18.71
CA SER A 109 5.84 9.56 -19.89
C SER A 109 6.84 8.39 -19.76
N VAL A 110 6.37 7.21 -20.09
CA VAL A 110 7.21 6.00 -20.08
C VAL A 110 7.43 5.58 -21.53
N SER A 111 8.67 5.21 -21.87
CA SER A 111 9.04 4.77 -23.21
C SER A 111 9.92 3.53 -23.19
N GLY A 112 10.02 2.83 -24.32
CA GLY A 112 10.87 1.67 -24.48
C GLY A 112 10.45 0.48 -23.60
N ARG A 113 11.42 -0.26 -23.07
CA ARG A 113 11.19 -1.47 -22.24
C ARG A 113 10.43 -1.20 -20.95
N SER A 114 10.52 0.03 -20.42
CA SER A 114 9.80 0.40 -19.18
C SER A 114 8.29 0.38 -19.35
N VAL A 115 7.76 0.52 -20.57
CA VAL A 115 6.31 0.44 -20.83
C VAL A 115 5.76 -0.93 -20.45
N SER A 116 6.43 -2.02 -20.85
CA SER A 116 6.00 -3.38 -20.51
C SER A 116 6.06 -3.65 -19.02
N VAL A 117 7.09 -3.13 -18.34
CA VAL A 117 7.25 -3.25 -16.89
C VAL A 117 6.13 -2.51 -16.17
N CYS A 118 5.86 -1.25 -16.53
CA CYS A 118 4.78 -0.45 -15.95
C CYS A 118 3.41 -1.10 -16.19
N LYS A 119 3.18 -1.62 -17.41
CA LYS A 119 1.95 -2.31 -17.75
C LYS A 119 1.75 -3.56 -16.88
N PHE A 120 2.80 -4.37 -16.73
CA PHE A 120 2.75 -5.56 -15.88
C PHE A 120 2.40 -5.21 -14.43
N PHE A 121 3.12 -4.24 -13.82
CA PHE A 121 2.83 -3.82 -12.45
C PHE A 121 1.45 -3.20 -12.30
N GLY A 122 0.98 -2.44 -13.29
CA GLY A 122 -0.37 -1.88 -13.30
C GLY A 122 -1.45 -2.95 -13.34
N GLU A 123 -1.28 -3.96 -14.19
CA GLU A 123 -2.25 -5.06 -14.33
C GLU A 123 -2.29 -5.96 -13.10
N ILE A 124 -1.14 -6.26 -12.48
CA ILE A 124 -1.05 -7.17 -11.33
C ILE A 124 -1.39 -6.49 -10.00
N SER A 125 -1.33 -5.16 -9.92
CA SER A 125 -1.50 -4.42 -8.65
C SER A 125 -2.81 -4.71 -7.96
N TYR A 126 -3.92 -4.73 -8.69
CA TYR A 126 -5.24 -4.99 -8.14
C TYR A 126 -5.44 -6.45 -7.68
N PRO A 127 -5.14 -7.47 -8.48
CA PRO A 127 -5.13 -8.86 -8.01
C PRO A 127 -4.22 -9.07 -6.80
N LEU A 128 -3.02 -8.48 -6.82
CA LEU A 128 -2.09 -8.58 -5.70
C LEU A 128 -2.67 -7.98 -4.42
N TYR A 129 -3.28 -6.80 -4.51
CA TYR A 129 -3.93 -6.14 -3.37
C TYR A 129 -5.02 -7.01 -2.72
N ILE A 130 -5.79 -7.74 -3.52
CA ILE A 130 -6.85 -8.60 -2.99
C ILE A 130 -6.31 -9.92 -2.43
N THR A 131 -5.31 -10.52 -3.07
CA THR A 131 -4.89 -11.90 -2.78
C THR A 131 -3.72 -12.04 -1.80
N HIS A 132 -2.95 -10.97 -1.53
CA HIS A 132 -1.76 -11.08 -0.67
C HIS A 132 -2.08 -11.29 0.81
N TYR A 133 -3.23 -10.81 1.28
CA TYR A 133 -3.59 -10.78 2.69
C TYR A 133 -3.54 -12.15 3.38
N PRO A 134 -4.15 -13.22 2.84
CA PRO A 134 -4.06 -14.56 3.43
C PRO A 134 -2.62 -15.05 3.55
N ILE A 135 -1.77 -14.74 2.57
CA ILE A 135 -0.37 -15.17 2.55
C ILE A 135 0.44 -14.43 3.63
N VAL A 136 0.19 -13.13 3.79
CA VAL A 136 0.80 -12.34 4.87
C VAL A 136 0.38 -12.87 6.26
N TYR A 137 -0.88 -13.26 6.43
CA TYR A 137 -1.32 -13.88 7.69
C TYR A 137 -0.62 -15.21 7.98
N LEU A 138 -0.39 -16.03 6.97
CA LEU A 138 0.40 -17.26 7.13
C LEU A 138 1.84 -16.96 7.55
N GLN A 139 2.44 -15.94 6.96
CA GLN A 139 3.78 -15.49 7.34
C GLN A 139 3.83 -15.00 8.79
N VAL A 140 2.87 -14.18 9.20
CA VAL A 140 2.76 -13.67 10.58
C VAL A 140 2.54 -14.80 11.56
N ALA A 141 1.65 -15.74 11.25
CA ALA A 141 1.39 -16.92 12.08
C ALA A 141 2.67 -17.78 12.22
N TRP A 142 3.41 -17.98 11.13
CA TRP A 142 4.69 -18.69 11.20
C TRP A 142 5.68 -17.95 12.11
N ALA A 143 5.84 -16.64 11.97
CA ALA A 143 6.75 -15.84 12.79
C ALA A 143 6.38 -15.89 14.29
N SER A 144 5.08 -15.85 14.60
CA SER A 144 4.58 -15.93 15.98
C SER A 144 4.85 -17.31 16.62
N ASN A 145 4.80 -18.37 15.83
CA ASN A 145 5.07 -19.73 16.30
C ASN A 145 6.58 -20.08 16.36
N HIS A 146 7.44 -19.23 15.78
CA HIS A 146 8.88 -19.45 15.73
C HIS A 146 9.66 -18.22 16.24
N PRO A 147 9.49 -17.78 17.49
CA PRO A 147 10.11 -16.54 18.01
C PRO A 147 11.64 -16.59 18.00
N ASN A 148 12.21 -17.78 18.06
CA ASN A 148 13.67 -18.01 18.06
C ASN A 148 14.22 -18.40 16.67
N ALA A 149 13.45 -18.20 15.61
CA ALA A 149 13.92 -18.50 14.25
C ALA A 149 15.15 -17.65 13.89
N SER A 150 16.10 -18.26 13.16
CA SER A 150 17.24 -17.50 12.65
C SER A 150 16.81 -16.42 11.66
N LEU A 151 17.62 -15.35 11.56
CA LEU A 151 17.37 -14.28 10.58
C LEU A 151 17.25 -14.84 9.16
N GLY A 152 18.07 -15.84 8.80
CA GLY A 152 18.02 -16.50 7.48
C GLY A 152 16.67 -17.19 7.23
N ALA A 153 16.12 -17.89 8.23
CA ALA A 153 14.79 -18.52 8.11
C ALA A 153 13.69 -17.46 7.93
N GLY A 154 13.76 -16.36 8.68
CA GLY A 154 12.82 -15.25 8.54
C GLY A 154 12.86 -14.61 7.15
N ILE A 155 14.04 -14.35 6.61
CA ILE A 155 14.22 -13.83 5.26
C ILE A 155 13.68 -14.83 4.22
N PHE A 156 13.99 -16.11 4.34
CA PHE A 156 13.50 -17.14 3.42
C PHE A 156 11.98 -17.19 3.38
N VAL A 157 11.31 -17.20 4.53
CA VAL A 157 9.84 -17.21 4.62
C VAL A 157 9.25 -15.93 4.03
N SER A 158 9.85 -14.76 4.30
CA SER A 158 9.38 -13.48 3.77
C SER A 158 9.49 -13.42 2.25
N VAL A 159 10.62 -13.85 1.69
CA VAL A 159 10.83 -13.92 0.24
C VAL A 159 9.87 -14.93 -0.40
N SER A 160 9.69 -16.08 0.22
CA SER A 160 8.74 -17.10 -0.27
C SER A 160 7.30 -16.59 -0.27
N ALA A 161 6.87 -15.89 0.79
CA ALA A 161 5.55 -15.28 0.88
C ALA A 161 5.36 -14.19 -0.21
N PHE A 162 6.38 -13.37 -0.47
CA PHE A 162 6.34 -12.38 -1.53
C PHE A 162 6.20 -13.04 -2.92
N ILE A 163 7.03 -14.02 -3.23
CA ILE A 163 6.97 -14.75 -4.52
C ILE A 163 5.61 -15.43 -4.67
N LEU A 164 5.12 -16.11 -3.64
CA LEU A 164 3.81 -16.77 -3.65
C LEU A 164 2.69 -15.76 -3.89
N SER A 165 2.72 -14.59 -3.25
CA SER A 165 1.73 -13.53 -3.45
C SER A 165 1.69 -13.06 -4.91
N VAL A 166 2.85 -12.87 -5.53
CA VAL A 166 2.94 -12.46 -6.94
C VAL A 166 2.42 -13.56 -7.86
N LEU A 167 2.77 -14.82 -7.61
CA LEU A 167 2.31 -15.96 -8.41
C LEU A 167 0.79 -16.14 -8.34
N VAL A 168 0.21 -16.09 -7.13
CA VAL A 168 -1.24 -16.17 -6.92
C VAL A 168 -1.95 -15.00 -7.60
N ALA A 169 -1.44 -13.77 -7.44
CA ALA A 169 -2.00 -12.61 -8.09
C ALA A 169 -1.97 -12.72 -9.62
N TYR A 170 -0.86 -13.22 -10.18
CA TYR A 170 -0.74 -13.43 -11.62
C TYR A 170 -1.69 -14.53 -12.12
N ALA A 171 -1.83 -15.62 -11.38
CA ALA A 171 -2.80 -16.66 -11.69
C ALA A 171 -4.24 -16.10 -11.65
N CYS A 172 -4.61 -15.34 -10.63
CA CYS A 172 -5.91 -14.68 -10.54
C CYS A 172 -6.14 -13.70 -11.70
N LEU A 173 -5.13 -12.93 -12.10
CA LEU A 173 -5.21 -12.03 -13.24
C LEU A 173 -5.55 -12.79 -14.52
N LYS A 174 -4.83 -13.89 -14.80
CA LYS A 174 -4.96 -14.64 -16.06
C LYS A 174 -6.18 -15.55 -16.11
N LEU A 175 -6.48 -16.24 -15.00
CA LEU A 175 -7.51 -17.28 -14.97
C LEU A 175 -8.90 -16.72 -14.62
N TYR A 176 -8.95 -15.59 -13.92
CA TYR A 176 -10.22 -15.04 -13.45
C TYR A 176 -10.48 -13.62 -13.96
N ASP A 177 -9.61 -12.66 -13.68
CA ASP A 177 -9.88 -11.24 -13.89
C ASP A 177 -10.02 -10.90 -15.39
N ILE A 178 -9.09 -11.31 -16.23
CA ILE A 178 -9.13 -11.06 -17.67
C ILE A 178 -10.37 -11.73 -18.33
N PRO A 179 -10.62 -13.03 -18.13
CA PRO A 179 -11.79 -13.68 -18.72
C PRO A 179 -13.12 -13.08 -18.28
N VAL A 180 -13.26 -12.76 -16.98
CA VAL A 180 -14.49 -12.17 -16.45
C VAL A 180 -14.72 -10.77 -17.01
N ARG A 181 -13.69 -9.94 -17.09
CA ARG A 181 -13.79 -8.60 -17.70
C ARG A 181 -14.17 -8.66 -19.17
N GLU A 182 -13.60 -9.58 -19.93
CA GLU A 182 -13.95 -9.76 -21.34
C GLU A 182 -15.39 -10.26 -21.50
N TRP A 183 -15.81 -11.21 -20.66
CA TRP A 183 -17.19 -11.71 -20.66
C TRP A 183 -18.19 -10.60 -20.33
N LEU A 184 -17.96 -9.80 -19.28
CA LEU A 184 -18.80 -8.67 -18.91
C LEU A 184 -18.86 -7.61 -20.02
N LYS A 185 -17.72 -7.31 -20.62
CA LYS A 185 -17.66 -6.36 -21.74
C LYS A 185 -18.51 -6.78 -22.91
N ARG A 186 -18.47 -8.06 -23.28
CA ARG A 186 -19.27 -8.60 -24.40
C ARG A 186 -20.77 -8.64 -24.09
N HIS A 187 -21.17 -8.92 -22.86
CA HIS A 187 -22.57 -9.15 -22.52
C HIS A 187 -23.29 -7.89 -22.03
N TRP A 188 -22.59 -6.91 -21.46
CA TRP A 188 -23.20 -5.76 -20.81
C TRP A 188 -22.84 -4.42 -21.42
N LEU A 189 -21.66 -4.26 -22.00
CA LEU A 189 -21.18 -2.97 -22.50
C LEU A 189 -21.28 -2.81 -24.02
N MET A 190 -21.52 -3.87 -24.75
CA MET A 190 -21.66 -3.87 -26.22
C MET A 190 -23.10 -4.17 -26.66
N LYS A 191 -24.07 -3.87 -25.79
CA LYS A 191 -25.49 -3.74 -26.16
C LYS A 191 -25.80 -2.22 -26.32
#